data_ef3fbe6238c32d403615939ec85ea64f
#
_entry.id   ef3fbe6238c32d403615939ec85ea64f
#
_cell.length_a   1.000
_cell.length_b   1.000
_cell.length_c   1.000
_cell.angle_alpha   90.00
_cell.angle_beta   90.00
_cell.angle_gamma   90.00
#
_symmetry.space_group_name_H-M   'P 1'
#
loop_
_entity.id
_entity.type
_entity.pdbx_description
1 polymer ?
#
loop_
_entity_poly.entity_id
_entity_poly.type
_entity_poly.pdbx_seq_one_letter_code
_entity_poly.pdbx_strand_id
1 'polypeptide(L)' 'MKKKLILIEGAVFNYNGDITEEEFLDAFCKFLEDKGWHFAGLAREEDE' A
#
# COMPACT_ATOMS: atom_id res chain seq x y z
N MET A 1 -12.90 19.83 -12.63
CA MET A 1 -13.67 18.68 -12.13
C MET A 1 -13.03 18.13 -10.87
N LYS A 2 -13.81 17.88 -9.84
CA LYS A 2 -13.29 17.36 -8.58
C LYS A 2 -13.18 15.87 -8.63
N LYS A 3 -12.08 15.36 -8.11
CA LYS A 3 -11.89 13.91 -7.96
C LYS A 3 -12.11 13.54 -6.52
N LYS A 4 -12.69 12.40 -6.31
CA LYS A 4 -12.81 11.85 -4.97
C LYS A 4 -11.52 11.13 -4.62
N LEU A 5 -11.08 11.31 -3.40
CA LEU A 5 -9.89 10.67 -2.89
C LEU A 5 -10.26 9.84 -1.69
N ILE A 6 -9.57 8.73 -1.52
CA ILE A 6 -9.71 7.94 -0.32
C ILE A 6 -8.38 8.00 0.40
N LEU A 7 -8.38 8.57 1.58
CA LEU A 7 -7.18 8.67 2.41
C LEU A 7 -7.15 7.46 3.32
N ILE A 8 -6.01 6.82 3.41
CA ILE A 8 -5.88 5.64 4.25
C ILE A 8 -4.79 5.86 5.27
N GLU A 9 -5.06 5.37 6.47
CA GLU A 9 -4.10 5.40 7.57
C GLU A 9 -4.10 4.02 8.20
N GLY A 10 -2.94 3.60 8.62
CA GLY A 10 -2.83 2.32 9.27
C GLY A 10 -1.51 1.66 8.96
N ALA A 11 -1.43 0.41 9.31
CA ALA A 11 -0.23 -0.38 9.07
C ALA A 11 -0.63 -1.73 8.52
N VAL A 12 0.22 -2.28 7.68
CA VAL A 12 0.01 -3.61 7.14
C VAL A 12 1.01 -4.54 7.79
N PHE A 13 0.53 -5.66 8.27
CA PHE A 13 1.40 -6.63 8.91
C PHE A 13 0.92 -8.04 8.60
N ASN A 14 1.82 -8.98 8.79
CA ASN A 14 1.54 -10.38 8.55
C ASN A 14 1.59 -11.12 9.89
N TYR A 15 0.52 -11.78 10.26
CA TYR A 15 0.45 -12.52 11.52
C TYR A 15 1.44 -13.69 11.59
N ASN A 16 1.78 -14.24 10.44
CA ASN A 16 2.58 -15.46 10.38
C ASN A 16 4.06 -15.21 10.06
N GLY A 17 4.49 -13.97 10.07
CA GLY A 17 5.88 -13.67 9.77
C GLY A 17 6.06 -12.21 9.43
N ASP A 18 7.16 -11.92 8.79
CA ASP A 18 7.48 -10.55 8.39
C ASP A 18 7.01 -10.28 6.98
N ILE A 19 6.79 -9.01 6.71
CA ILE A 19 6.51 -8.56 5.37
C ILE A 19 7.50 -7.45 5.06
N THR A 20 8.11 -7.50 3.90
CA THR A 20 9.06 -6.47 3.50
C THR A 20 8.34 -5.38 2.72
N GLU A 21 8.93 -4.19 2.73
CA GLU A 21 8.42 -3.08 1.95
C GLU A 21 8.34 -3.44 0.47
N GLU A 22 9.36 -4.08 -0.05
CA GLU A 22 9.41 -4.48 -1.44
C GLU A 22 8.29 -5.43 -1.81
N GLU A 23 8.07 -6.43 -0.98
CA GLU A 23 7.01 -7.39 -1.16
C GLU A 23 5.64 -6.73 -1.16
N PHE A 24 5.44 -5.86 -0.18
CA PHE A 24 4.19 -5.14 -0.06
C PHE A 24 3.95 -4.24 -1.27
N LEU A 25 4.95 -3.46 -1.65
CA LEU A 25 4.79 -2.54 -2.77
C LEU A 25 4.52 -3.26 -4.08
N ASP A 26 5.17 -4.40 -4.29
CA ASP A 26 4.93 -5.17 -5.50
C ASP A 26 3.46 -5.64 -5.58
N ALA A 27 2.96 -6.17 -4.50
CA ALA A 27 1.58 -6.63 -4.45
C ALA A 27 0.59 -5.48 -4.55
N PHE A 28 0.88 -4.39 -3.85
CA PHE A 28 0.00 -3.24 -3.84
C PHE A 28 -0.06 -2.57 -5.20
N CYS A 29 1.07 -2.42 -5.85
CA CYS A 29 1.10 -1.82 -7.18
C CYS A 29 0.33 -2.66 -8.19
N LYS A 30 0.47 -3.96 -8.12
CA LYS A 30 -0.28 -4.84 -9.01
C LYS A 30 -1.78 -4.73 -8.79
N PHE A 31 -2.18 -4.63 -7.54
CA PHE A 31 -3.57 -4.44 -7.21
C PHE A 31 -4.11 -3.14 -7.82
N LEU A 32 -3.36 -2.07 -7.67
CA LEU A 32 -3.78 -0.77 -8.20
C LEU A 32 -3.85 -0.79 -9.72
N GLU A 33 -2.85 -1.37 -10.37
CA GLU A 33 -2.83 -1.45 -11.82
C GLU A 33 -4.02 -2.22 -12.36
N ASP A 34 -4.36 -3.30 -11.70
CA ASP A 34 -5.49 -4.12 -12.10
C ASP A 34 -6.80 -3.34 -12.03
N LYS A 35 -6.90 -2.43 -11.11
CA LYS A 35 -8.10 -1.60 -10.92
C LYS A 35 -8.06 -0.30 -11.71
N GLY A 36 -6.91 0.06 -12.24
CA GLY A 36 -6.73 1.35 -12.90
C GLY A 36 -6.66 2.51 -11.92
N TRP A 37 -6.25 2.24 -10.69
CA TRP A 37 -6.15 3.24 -9.64
C TRP A 37 -4.70 3.64 -9.42
N HIS A 38 -4.52 4.74 -8.73
CA HIS A 38 -3.18 5.25 -8.39
C HIS A 38 -3.09 5.59 -6.92
N PHE A 39 -1.91 5.42 -6.38
CA PHE A 39 -1.63 5.79 -5.01
C PHE A 39 -0.52 6.83 -5.01
N ALA A 40 -0.73 7.92 -4.29
CA ALA A 40 0.28 8.94 -4.12
C ALA A 40 0.58 9.05 -2.63
N GLY A 41 1.76 8.66 -2.23
CA GLY A 41 2.14 8.70 -0.84
C GLY A 41 3.41 7.90 -0.62
N LEU A 42 3.72 7.63 0.63
CA LEU A 42 4.91 6.90 1.02
C LEU A 42 4.54 5.64 1.75
N ALA A 43 5.29 4.60 1.47
CA ALA A 43 5.21 3.36 2.21
C ALA A 43 6.63 3.03 2.69
N ARG A 44 6.77 2.64 3.92
CA ARG A 44 8.08 2.34 4.49
C ARG A 44 7.95 1.30 5.57
N GLU A 45 9.05 0.62 5.83
CA GLU A 45 9.11 -0.33 6.92
C GLU A 45 9.39 0.40 8.22
N GLU A 46 8.72 -0.02 9.26
CA GLU A 46 9.00 0.46 10.61
C GLU A 46 9.01 -0.74 11.54
N ASP A 47 9.97 -0.76 12.41
CA ASP A 47 10.04 -1.78 13.45
C ASP A 47 9.40 -1.22 14.71
N GLU A 48 8.70 -2.07 15.40
CA GLU A 48 8.10 -1.67 16.67
C GLU A 48 9.10 -1.77 17.80
#